data_cb2d4806a21698f06c6e16d500482d4a
#
_entry.id   cb2d4806a21698f06c6e16d500482d4a
#
_cell.length_a   1.000
_cell.length_b   1.000
_cell.length_c   1.000
_cell.angle_alpha   90.00
_cell.angle_beta   90.00
_cell.angle_gamma   90.00
#
_symmetry.space_group_name_H-M   'P 1'
#
loop_
_entity.id
_entity.type
_entity.pdbx_description
1 polymer ?
#
loop_
_entity_poly.entity_id
_entity_poly.type
_entity_poly.pdbx_seq_one_letter_code
_entity_poly.pdbx_strand_id
1 'polypeptide(L)'
;SLASLKGHVEDLNGNILSEMNGELFTTVYDAEESVTTNGFGEGDKDPGLEFTFDEWSNKLYSGVNPITNGTFEFTFRVPMEISNNYRPGMISLYATNEDGSIDANGIESQFYIYDYSTEEKTDTEGPQIDMFVINDSEFKDGDIVNETPYIIAKFHDESGINISSAGIGHQMTLLLDGKTTFNELEPYYSEDIEKIGTLAFQMKEIKEGSHSLRLRVWDNLGNHSEKEISFTVAKGLSPKMLDVYTDANPAKTEANFYIRHNRPDANVTVTIQVYNMMGQQVWTNTTTGRSDMYLSMPVTWNLTDNSGVRVNRGIYLYRATISTDGVNESSATKRIAVCGD
;
A
#
# COMPACT_ATOMS: atom_id res chain seq x y z
N SER A 1 -10.33 -11.34 21.64
CA SER A 1 -9.37 -12.42 22.00
C SER A 1 -8.11 -12.37 21.14
N LEU A 2 -7.02 -12.98 21.63
CA LEU A 2 -5.78 -13.13 20.88
C LEU A 2 -5.81 -14.46 20.11
N ALA A 3 -5.63 -14.41 18.80
CA ALA A 3 -5.50 -15.58 17.93
C ALA A 3 -4.02 -15.84 17.61
N SER A 4 -3.64 -17.12 17.52
CA SER A 4 -2.28 -17.53 17.11
C SER A 4 -2.35 -18.39 15.86
N LEU A 5 -1.50 -18.09 14.90
CA LEU A 5 -1.36 -18.84 13.65
C LEU A 5 0.06 -19.38 13.53
N LYS A 6 0.17 -20.66 13.18
CA LYS A 6 1.44 -21.35 12.92
C LYS A 6 1.34 -22.13 11.62
N GLY A 7 2.43 -22.18 10.90
CA GLY A 7 2.49 -22.94 9.66
C GLY A 7 3.91 -23.04 9.11
N HIS A 8 3.99 -23.56 7.92
CA HIS A 8 5.25 -23.73 7.20
C HIS A 8 5.04 -23.57 5.70
N VAL A 9 6.12 -23.34 4.98
CA VAL A 9 6.17 -23.34 3.53
C VAL A 9 6.74 -24.66 3.06
N GLU A 10 6.07 -25.32 2.10
CA GLU A 10 6.48 -26.62 1.58
C GLU A 10 6.61 -26.62 0.06
N ASP A 11 7.40 -27.54 -0.46
CA ASP A 11 7.49 -27.82 -1.89
C ASP A 11 6.29 -28.65 -2.38
N LEU A 12 6.22 -28.89 -3.70
CA LEU A 12 5.15 -29.69 -4.32
C LEU A 12 5.10 -31.16 -3.85
N ASN A 13 6.12 -31.64 -3.13
CA ASN A 13 6.18 -32.98 -2.56
C ASN A 13 5.82 -33.02 -1.07
N GLY A 14 5.50 -31.87 -0.47
CA GLY A 14 5.18 -31.74 0.96
C GLY A 14 6.41 -31.65 1.86
N ASN A 15 7.58 -31.31 1.36
CA ASN A 15 8.76 -31.10 2.19
C ASN A 15 8.85 -29.63 2.58
N ILE A 16 9.12 -29.37 3.86
CA ILE A 16 9.33 -28.01 4.37
C ILE A 16 10.57 -27.40 3.71
N LEU A 17 10.43 -26.17 3.19
CA LEU A 17 11.54 -25.40 2.61
C LEU A 17 12.39 -24.78 3.73
N SER A 18 13.15 -25.62 4.45
CA SER A 18 13.90 -25.25 5.65
C SER A 18 14.96 -24.16 5.48
N GLU A 19 15.36 -23.86 4.24
CA GLU A 19 16.30 -22.78 3.91
C GLU A 19 15.59 -21.46 3.60
N MET A 20 14.25 -21.45 3.55
CA MET A 20 13.49 -20.27 3.22
C MET A 20 13.37 -19.31 4.42
N ASN A 21 13.94 -18.12 4.27
CA ASN A 21 13.73 -16.97 5.14
C ASN A 21 13.14 -15.86 4.31
N GLY A 22 12.19 -15.10 4.88
CA GLY A 22 11.51 -14.05 4.11
C GLY A 22 10.26 -13.53 4.82
N GLU A 23 9.27 -13.15 4.03
CA GLU A 23 8.06 -12.49 4.47
C GLU A 23 6.80 -13.28 4.12
N LEU A 24 5.85 -13.29 5.06
CA LEU A 24 4.52 -13.86 4.91
C LEU A 24 3.49 -12.73 4.93
N PHE A 25 2.88 -12.47 3.82
CA PHE A 25 1.72 -11.58 3.69
C PHE A 25 0.46 -12.36 4.06
N THR A 26 -0.19 -11.94 5.12
CA THR A 26 -1.36 -12.63 5.66
C THR A 26 -2.57 -11.72 5.65
N THR A 27 -3.71 -12.22 5.16
CA THR A 27 -5.01 -11.60 5.36
C THR A 27 -5.97 -12.60 5.98
N VAL A 28 -6.57 -12.24 7.11
CA VAL A 28 -7.59 -13.03 7.79
C VAL A 28 -8.94 -12.37 7.55
N TYR A 29 -9.86 -13.12 7.01
CA TYR A 29 -11.23 -12.70 6.78
C TYR A 29 -12.17 -13.32 7.82
N ASP A 30 -13.20 -12.58 8.15
CA ASP A 30 -14.33 -13.01 8.96
C ASP A 30 -15.17 -14.08 8.24
N ALA A 31 -16.27 -14.48 8.84
CA ALA A 31 -17.23 -15.40 8.24
C ALA A 31 -17.68 -14.95 6.85
N GLU A 32 -17.78 -15.89 5.90
CA GLU A 32 -18.33 -15.62 4.58
C GLU A 32 -19.74 -15.06 4.64
N GLU A 33 -20.11 -14.19 3.71
CA GLU A 33 -21.40 -13.55 3.60
C GLU A 33 -22.02 -13.81 2.22
N SER A 34 -23.35 -13.98 2.19
CA SER A 34 -24.08 -14.13 0.93
C SER A 34 -24.45 -12.76 0.37
N VAL A 35 -23.96 -12.45 -0.80
CA VAL A 35 -24.21 -11.19 -1.51
C VAL A 35 -25.10 -11.49 -2.73
N THR A 36 -26.12 -10.67 -2.91
CA THR A 36 -26.98 -10.73 -4.10
C THR A 36 -26.75 -9.52 -4.98
N THR A 37 -26.45 -9.76 -6.25
CA THR A 37 -26.26 -8.68 -7.25
C THR A 37 -27.57 -7.93 -7.48
N ASN A 38 -27.46 -6.62 -7.71
CA ASN A 38 -28.58 -5.85 -8.27
C ASN A 38 -28.77 -6.25 -9.73
N GLY A 39 -29.88 -6.87 -10.08
CA GLY A 39 -30.18 -7.32 -11.43
C GLY A 39 -30.06 -6.19 -12.49
N PHE A 40 -29.79 -6.53 -13.74
CA PHE A 40 -29.79 -5.60 -14.87
C PHE A 40 -31.22 -5.34 -15.36
N GLY A 41 -31.93 -4.36 -14.79
CA GLY A 41 -33.26 -4.01 -15.25
C GLY A 41 -33.62 -2.56 -14.91
N GLU A 42 -34.11 -1.79 -15.87
CA GLU A 42 -34.85 -0.56 -15.60
C GLU A 42 -36.23 -0.94 -15.00
N GLY A 43 -36.32 -0.97 -13.66
CA GLY A 43 -37.54 -1.21 -12.91
C GLY A 43 -37.86 -2.70 -12.68
N ASP A 44 -38.69 -2.97 -11.65
CA ASP A 44 -39.11 -4.24 -11.07
C ASP A 44 -39.61 -5.39 -12.02
N LYS A 45 -39.17 -5.46 -13.23
CA LYS A 45 -39.78 -6.28 -14.26
C LYS A 45 -39.02 -7.55 -14.66
N ASP A 46 -37.82 -7.75 -14.15
CA ASP A 46 -37.07 -8.98 -14.44
C ASP A 46 -36.28 -9.50 -13.24
N PRO A 47 -36.95 -10.17 -12.27
CA PRO A 47 -36.31 -10.76 -11.10
C PRO A 47 -35.39 -11.95 -11.44
N GLY A 48 -35.27 -12.32 -12.71
CA GLY A 48 -34.48 -13.46 -13.17
C GLY A 48 -32.99 -13.20 -13.37
N LEU A 49 -32.49 -11.97 -13.10
CA LEU A 49 -31.10 -11.59 -13.31
C LEU A 49 -30.33 -11.33 -11.99
N GLU A 50 -30.96 -11.54 -10.84
CA GLU A 50 -30.26 -11.51 -9.56
C GLU A 50 -29.44 -12.79 -9.40
N PHE A 51 -28.17 -12.63 -9.05
CA PHE A 51 -27.26 -13.74 -8.77
C PHE A 51 -26.77 -13.62 -7.32
N THR A 52 -26.92 -14.69 -6.55
CA THR A 52 -26.41 -14.78 -5.18
C THR A 52 -25.14 -15.61 -5.16
N PHE A 53 -24.10 -15.09 -4.50
CA PHE A 53 -22.83 -15.77 -4.29
C PHE A 53 -22.33 -15.50 -2.86
N ASP A 54 -21.43 -16.33 -2.38
CA ASP A 54 -20.79 -16.16 -1.09
C ASP A 54 -19.41 -15.54 -1.28
N GLU A 55 -19.05 -14.57 -0.41
CA GLU A 55 -17.75 -13.92 -0.43
C GLU A 55 -17.22 -13.64 0.97
N TRP A 56 -15.91 -13.46 1.08
CA TRP A 56 -15.23 -12.98 2.29
C TRP A 56 -14.86 -11.51 2.09
N SER A 57 -15.67 -10.60 2.59
CA SER A 57 -15.50 -9.14 2.43
C SER A 57 -14.85 -8.49 3.65
N ASN A 58 -15.22 -8.92 4.86
CA ASN A 58 -14.74 -8.32 6.09
C ASN A 58 -13.36 -8.83 6.50
N LYS A 59 -12.35 -7.94 6.57
CA LYS A 59 -10.99 -8.27 7.01
C LYS A 59 -10.87 -8.07 8.53
N LEU A 60 -10.34 -9.05 9.21
CA LEU A 60 -10.02 -8.99 10.64
C LEU A 60 -8.55 -8.67 10.92
N TYR A 61 -7.68 -9.06 9.99
CA TYR A 61 -6.24 -8.81 10.05
C TYR A 61 -5.64 -8.75 8.65
N SER A 62 -4.68 -7.85 8.45
CA SER A 62 -3.86 -7.79 7.24
C SER A 62 -2.48 -7.27 7.60
N GLY A 63 -1.44 -8.09 7.44
CA GLY A 63 -0.09 -7.71 7.84
C GLY A 63 0.99 -8.63 7.30
N VAL A 64 2.24 -8.22 7.52
CA VAL A 64 3.45 -8.94 7.14
C VAL A 64 4.07 -9.59 8.37
N ASN A 65 4.45 -10.86 8.25
CA ASN A 65 5.03 -11.64 9.32
C ASN A 65 6.32 -12.33 8.85
N PRO A 66 7.31 -12.59 9.72
CA PRO A 66 8.56 -13.22 9.31
C PRO A 66 8.39 -14.73 9.04
N ILE A 67 9.11 -15.21 8.03
CA ILE A 67 9.36 -16.63 7.82
C ILE A 67 10.80 -16.92 8.21
N THR A 68 11.00 -17.92 9.07
CA THR A 68 12.32 -18.36 9.50
C THR A 68 12.44 -19.88 9.33
N ASN A 69 13.44 -20.33 8.57
CA ASN A 69 13.67 -21.74 8.28
C ASN A 69 12.41 -22.45 7.74
N GLY A 70 11.68 -21.78 6.83
CA GLY A 70 10.46 -22.30 6.21
C GLY A 70 9.25 -22.36 7.12
N THR A 71 9.32 -21.81 8.34
CA THR A 71 8.23 -21.84 9.32
C THR A 71 7.82 -20.41 9.71
N PHE A 72 6.59 -20.25 10.15
CA PHE A 72 6.08 -18.98 10.69
C PHE A 72 5.18 -19.20 11.89
N GLU A 73 5.21 -18.25 12.81
CA GLU A 73 4.30 -18.15 13.94
C GLU A 73 4.06 -16.67 14.23
N PHE A 74 2.79 -16.26 14.31
CA PHE A 74 2.42 -14.92 14.71
C PHE A 74 1.09 -14.90 15.44
N THR A 75 0.81 -13.78 16.11
CA THR A 75 -0.45 -13.53 16.79
C THR A 75 -1.08 -12.26 16.27
N PHE A 76 -2.40 -12.24 16.27
CA PHE A 76 -3.18 -11.03 16.02
C PHE A 76 -4.38 -10.99 16.98
N ARG A 77 -4.88 -9.80 17.27
CA ARG A 77 -6.07 -9.63 18.08
C ARG A 77 -7.28 -9.57 17.17
N VAL A 78 -8.24 -10.45 17.43
CA VAL A 78 -9.54 -10.40 16.75
C VAL A 78 -10.28 -9.13 17.22
N PRO A 79 -10.79 -8.30 16.29
CA PRO A 79 -11.56 -7.12 16.62
C PRO A 79 -12.77 -7.45 17.53
N MET A 80 -13.21 -6.46 18.30
CA MET A 80 -14.41 -6.63 19.12
C MET A 80 -15.68 -6.84 18.31
N GLU A 81 -15.69 -6.27 17.13
CA GLU A 81 -16.84 -6.28 16.22
C GLU A 81 -16.53 -7.19 15.05
N ILE A 82 -17.12 -8.36 15.09
CA ILE A 82 -17.07 -9.38 14.05
C ILE A 82 -18.48 -9.65 13.53
N SER A 83 -18.59 -10.28 12.38
CA SER A 83 -19.83 -10.84 11.89
C SER A 83 -20.32 -11.93 12.87
N ASN A 84 -21.54 -11.83 13.37
CA ASN A 84 -22.14 -12.87 14.20
C ASN A 84 -22.71 -14.03 13.36
N ASN A 85 -22.06 -14.34 12.27
CA ASN A 85 -22.48 -15.38 11.35
C ASN A 85 -21.68 -16.67 11.61
N TYR A 86 -22.36 -17.79 11.85
CA TYR A 86 -21.71 -19.09 12.05
C TYR A 86 -21.39 -19.74 10.71
N ARG A 87 -20.45 -19.16 10.00
CA ARG A 87 -19.91 -19.62 8.71
C ARG A 87 -18.37 -19.61 8.76
N PRO A 88 -17.69 -20.32 7.87
CA PRO A 88 -16.22 -20.37 7.90
C PRO A 88 -15.60 -19.02 7.53
N GLY A 89 -14.53 -18.66 8.23
CA GLY A 89 -13.62 -17.60 7.83
C GLY A 89 -12.62 -18.07 6.76
N MET A 90 -11.78 -17.16 6.28
CA MET A 90 -10.71 -17.49 5.34
C MET A 90 -9.40 -16.81 5.76
N ILE A 91 -8.29 -17.54 5.68
CA ILE A 91 -6.94 -16.98 5.79
C ILE A 91 -6.28 -17.14 4.42
N SER A 92 -5.86 -16.02 3.86
CA SER A 92 -5.06 -15.97 2.63
C SER A 92 -3.61 -15.72 3.01
N LEU A 93 -2.70 -16.54 2.51
CA LEU A 93 -1.28 -16.51 2.78
C LEU A 93 -0.50 -16.39 1.47
N TYR A 94 0.44 -15.46 1.42
CA TYR A 94 1.43 -15.36 0.37
C TYR A 94 2.81 -15.21 0.99
N ALA A 95 3.72 -16.09 0.63
CA ALA A 95 5.09 -16.13 1.15
C ALA A 95 6.08 -15.80 0.05
N THR A 96 7.12 -15.04 0.37
CA THR A 96 8.25 -14.78 -0.52
C THR A 96 9.55 -14.80 0.28
N ASN A 97 10.64 -15.28 -0.33
CA ASN A 97 11.95 -15.16 0.26
C ASN A 97 12.55 -13.75 0.05
N GLU A 98 13.67 -13.45 0.72
CA GLU A 98 14.28 -12.11 0.75
C GLU A 98 14.64 -11.55 -0.64
N ASP A 99 15.00 -12.40 -1.60
CA ASP A 99 15.39 -11.98 -2.95
C ASP A 99 14.27 -12.13 -3.99
N GLY A 100 13.08 -12.57 -3.57
CA GLY A 100 11.91 -12.73 -4.43
C GLY A 100 12.02 -13.88 -5.45
N SER A 101 13.01 -14.78 -5.31
CA SER A 101 13.22 -15.88 -6.25
C SER A 101 12.33 -17.11 -5.97
N ILE A 102 11.78 -17.21 -4.77
CA ILE A 102 10.88 -18.28 -4.33
C ILE A 102 9.64 -17.63 -3.75
N ASP A 103 8.47 -18.05 -4.22
CA ASP A 103 7.19 -17.67 -3.68
C ASP A 103 6.27 -18.89 -3.49
N ALA A 104 5.31 -18.73 -2.58
CA ALA A 104 4.30 -19.73 -2.30
C ALA A 104 2.99 -19.06 -1.87
N ASN A 105 1.88 -19.73 -2.08
CA ASN A 105 0.58 -19.27 -1.59
C ASN A 105 -0.17 -20.39 -0.87
N GLY A 106 -1.08 -20.01 0.03
CA GLY A 106 -1.91 -20.94 0.76
C GLY A 106 -3.22 -20.31 1.21
N ILE A 107 -4.21 -21.16 1.43
CA ILE A 107 -5.53 -20.77 1.93
C ILE A 107 -5.93 -21.75 3.02
N GLU A 108 -6.44 -21.21 4.15
CA GLU A 108 -7.11 -21.98 5.20
C GLU A 108 -8.55 -21.43 5.36
N SER A 109 -9.53 -22.29 5.26
CA SER A 109 -10.96 -21.92 5.37
C SER A 109 -11.79 -22.88 6.22
N GLN A 110 -11.15 -23.68 7.07
CA GLN A 110 -11.82 -24.65 7.94
C GLN A 110 -11.82 -24.20 9.41
N PHE A 111 -11.98 -22.90 9.64
CA PHE A 111 -12.08 -22.33 10.98
C PHE A 111 -13.28 -21.41 11.10
N TYR A 112 -13.67 -21.14 12.35
CA TYR A 112 -14.82 -20.29 12.67
C TYR A 112 -14.41 -19.28 13.73
N ILE A 113 -14.80 -18.03 13.54
CA ILE A 113 -14.68 -16.96 14.53
C ILE A 113 -16.10 -16.52 14.88
N TYR A 114 -16.51 -16.70 16.11
CA TYR A 114 -17.85 -16.34 16.57
C TYR A 114 -17.88 -16.15 18.09
N ASP A 115 -18.96 -15.52 18.60
CA ASP A 115 -19.17 -15.26 20.01
C ASP A 115 -18.29 -14.15 20.60
N TYR A 116 -18.47 -13.82 21.83
CA TYR A 116 -17.82 -12.72 22.54
C TYR A 116 -16.74 -13.24 23.48
N SER A 117 -15.57 -12.57 23.47
CA SER A 117 -14.54 -12.83 24.45
C SER A 117 -14.98 -12.33 25.83
N THR A 118 -14.75 -13.16 26.86
CA THR A 118 -14.91 -12.78 28.28
C THR A 118 -13.62 -12.22 28.89
N GLU A 119 -12.55 -12.07 28.10
CA GLU A 119 -11.29 -11.49 28.55
C GLU A 119 -11.48 -10.01 28.92
N GLU A 120 -10.88 -9.60 30.04
CA GLU A 120 -10.88 -8.20 30.44
C GLU A 120 -10.10 -7.37 29.42
N LYS A 121 -10.62 -6.18 29.09
CA LYS A 121 -9.88 -5.20 28.32
C LYS A 121 -8.72 -4.71 29.16
N THR A 122 -7.48 -4.96 28.72
CA THR A 122 -6.26 -4.51 29.40
C THR A 122 -5.74 -3.19 28.87
N ASP A 123 -6.19 -2.79 27.67
CA ASP A 123 -5.79 -1.59 26.97
C ASP A 123 -6.94 -0.58 26.92
N THR A 124 -6.65 0.67 27.21
CA THR A 124 -7.60 1.79 27.25
C THR A 124 -7.14 2.99 26.43
N GLU A 125 -5.99 2.87 25.76
CA GLU A 125 -5.42 3.91 24.91
C GLU A 125 -5.75 3.58 23.43
N GLY A 126 -5.96 4.59 22.62
CA GLY A 126 -6.18 4.41 21.19
C GLY A 126 -4.86 4.46 20.41
N PRO A 127 -4.89 4.06 19.13
CA PRO A 127 -3.69 3.99 18.30
C PRO A 127 -2.85 5.27 18.32
N GLN A 128 -1.52 5.14 18.41
CA GLN A 128 -0.61 6.27 18.28
C GLN A 128 -0.48 6.63 16.78
N ILE A 129 -0.82 7.86 16.42
CA ILE A 129 -0.67 8.39 15.07
C ILE A 129 0.69 9.08 14.93
N ASP A 130 1.67 8.36 14.41
CA ASP A 130 3.04 8.83 14.24
C ASP A 130 3.17 9.88 13.14
N MET A 131 2.48 9.64 12.02
CA MET A 131 2.50 10.52 10.85
C MET A 131 1.10 10.69 10.28
N PHE A 132 0.75 11.92 9.90
CA PHE A 132 -0.43 12.21 9.10
C PHE A 132 -0.11 13.41 8.22
N VAL A 133 0.10 13.16 6.94
CA VAL A 133 0.62 14.13 5.97
C VAL A 133 -0.09 14.00 4.61
N ILE A 134 0.12 15.00 3.77
CA ILE A 134 -0.39 15.03 2.39
C ILE A 134 0.79 15.02 1.43
N ASN A 135 0.74 14.17 0.43
CA ASN A 135 1.67 13.98 -0.67
C ASN A 135 3.06 13.43 -0.25
N ASP A 136 3.72 14.03 0.73
CA ASP A 136 5.06 13.63 1.18
C ASP A 136 5.30 13.91 2.67
N SER A 137 6.40 13.41 3.20
CA SER A 137 6.79 13.55 4.61
C SER A 137 7.23 14.97 5.01
N GLU A 138 7.45 15.86 4.05
CA GLU A 138 7.84 17.26 4.29
C GLU A 138 6.63 18.17 4.47
N PHE A 139 5.40 17.65 4.23
CA PHE A 139 4.16 18.38 4.42
C PHE A 139 4.06 18.98 5.82
N LYS A 140 3.64 20.23 5.86
CA LYS A 140 3.36 20.98 7.09
C LYS A 140 1.90 21.43 7.09
N ASP A 141 1.34 21.47 8.28
CA ASP A 141 -0.01 21.97 8.49
C ASP A 141 -0.18 23.36 7.90
N GLY A 142 -1.19 23.55 7.04
CA GLY A 142 -1.44 24.77 6.28
C GLY A 142 -0.81 24.85 4.89
N ASP A 143 0.00 23.85 4.48
CA ASP A 143 0.65 23.85 3.17
C ASP A 143 -0.34 23.87 2.00
N ILE A 144 0.17 24.29 0.84
CA ILE A 144 -0.58 24.30 -0.41
C ILE A 144 -0.38 22.97 -1.14
N VAL A 145 -1.50 22.34 -1.52
CA VAL A 145 -1.54 21.06 -2.24
C VAL A 145 -2.35 21.18 -3.52
N ASN A 146 -2.22 20.21 -4.41
CA ASN A 146 -3.02 20.09 -5.62
C ASN A 146 -4.46 19.64 -5.31
N GLU A 147 -5.33 19.70 -6.31
CA GLU A 147 -6.74 19.35 -6.21
C GLU A 147 -7.04 17.87 -5.91
N THR A 148 -6.06 16.99 -6.05
CA THR A 148 -6.17 15.56 -5.77
C THR A 148 -5.09 15.13 -4.78
N PRO A 149 -5.21 15.51 -3.48
CA PRO A 149 -4.19 15.22 -2.49
C PRO A 149 -4.09 13.73 -2.18
N TYR A 150 -2.85 13.25 -1.95
CA TYR A 150 -2.57 11.90 -1.52
C TYR A 150 -2.29 11.86 -0.03
N ILE A 151 -3.11 11.14 0.68
CA ILE A 151 -3.05 11.04 2.13
C ILE A 151 -2.13 9.91 2.53
N ILE A 152 -1.19 10.20 3.42
CA ILE A 152 -0.30 9.21 4.02
C ILE A 152 -0.41 9.34 5.53
N ALA A 153 -0.78 8.25 6.20
CA ALA A 153 -0.74 8.20 7.66
C ALA A 153 -0.03 6.92 8.12
N LYS A 154 0.73 7.04 9.22
CA LYS A 154 1.33 5.90 9.90
C LYS A 154 0.90 5.91 11.35
N PHE A 155 0.55 4.75 11.84
CA PHE A 155 0.07 4.56 13.20
C PHE A 155 0.31 3.13 13.66
N HIS A 156 0.38 2.92 14.96
CA HIS A 156 0.54 1.62 15.56
C HIS A 156 -0.22 1.53 16.87
N ASP A 157 -0.48 0.29 17.30
CA ASP A 157 -1.15 -0.02 18.56
C ASP A 157 -0.78 -1.43 19.02
N GLU A 158 -0.57 -1.65 20.32
CA GLU A 158 -0.27 -2.99 20.84
C GLU A 158 -1.45 -3.96 20.79
N SER A 159 -2.67 -3.45 20.73
CA SER A 159 -3.88 -4.23 20.48
C SER A 159 -4.18 -4.44 18.99
N GLY A 160 -3.37 -3.85 18.12
CA GLY A 160 -3.51 -3.86 16.65
C GLY A 160 -4.61 -2.93 16.16
N ILE A 161 -4.54 -2.58 14.89
CA ILE A 161 -5.46 -1.64 14.25
C ILE A 161 -6.74 -2.37 13.81
N ASN A 162 -7.89 -1.77 14.12
CA ASN A 162 -9.17 -2.27 13.65
C ASN A 162 -9.38 -1.90 12.17
N ILE A 163 -9.39 -2.91 11.31
CA ILE A 163 -9.68 -2.82 9.88
C ILE A 163 -10.99 -3.53 9.51
N SER A 164 -11.75 -3.99 10.51
CA SER A 164 -13.05 -4.62 10.30
C SER A 164 -14.09 -3.62 9.81
N SER A 165 -14.84 -4.00 8.78
CA SER A 165 -16.00 -3.27 8.29
C SER A 165 -17.31 -3.64 9.00
N ALA A 166 -17.31 -4.66 9.87
CA ALA A 166 -18.51 -5.15 10.57
C ALA A 166 -19.04 -4.18 11.62
N GLY A 167 -18.19 -3.36 12.21
CA GLY A 167 -18.54 -2.43 13.29
C GLY A 167 -19.07 -1.09 12.80
N ILE A 168 -20.32 -0.78 13.10
CA ILE A 168 -20.86 0.54 12.80
C ILE A 168 -20.25 1.59 13.73
N GLY A 169 -19.47 2.51 13.16
CA GLY A 169 -18.87 3.65 13.88
C GLY A 169 -17.45 3.42 14.41
N HIS A 170 -16.91 2.19 14.31
CA HIS A 170 -15.52 1.87 14.68
C HIS A 170 -14.62 1.63 13.46
N GLN A 171 -15.02 2.13 12.30
CA GLN A 171 -14.22 2.10 11.08
C GLN A 171 -13.19 3.21 11.08
N MET A 172 -12.06 2.96 10.39
CA MET A 172 -11.11 4.01 10.06
C MET A 172 -11.78 5.05 9.18
N THR A 173 -11.67 6.33 9.51
CA THR A 173 -12.35 7.40 8.76
C THR A 173 -11.47 8.59 8.50
N LEU A 174 -11.67 9.21 7.34
CA LEU A 174 -11.21 10.57 7.03
C LEU A 174 -12.42 11.47 6.91
N LEU A 175 -12.43 12.59 7.63
CA LEU A 175 -13.51 13.59 7.62
C LEU A 175 -12.99 14.90 7.07
N LEU A 176 -13.43 15.27 5.86
CA LEU A 176 -13.08 16.51 5.17
C LEU A 176 -14.07 17.62 5.57
N ASP A 177 -13.57 18.75 6.06
CA ASP A 177 -14.30 19.96 6.45
C ASP A 177 -15.46 19.71 7.42
N GLY A 178 -15.39 18.64 8.22
CA GLY A 178 -16.46 18.24 9.10
C GLY A 178 -17.75 17.81 8.39
N LYS A 179 -17.71 17.51 7.09
CA LYS A 179 -18.90 17.26 6.26
C LYS A 179 -18.85 15.99 5.44
N THR A 180 -17.72 15.72 4.80
CA THR A 180 -17.59 14.56 3.89
C THR A 180 -16.74 13.49 4.56
N THR A 181 -17.34 12.33 4.82
CA THR A 181 -16.67 11.20 5.43
C THR A 181 -16.26 10.18 4.37
N PHE A 182 -15.03 9.71 4.46
CA PHE A 182 -14.50 8.55 3.74
C PHE A 182 -14.30 7.44 4.78
N ASN A 183 -14.98 6.33 4.62
CA ASN A 183 -15.03 5.21 5.60
C ASN A 183 -14.69 3.84 4.99
N GLU A 184 -14.48 3.75 3.69
CA GLU A 184 -14.03 2.52 3.02
C GLU A 184 -12.52 2.61 2.79
N LEU A 185 -11.74 2.64 3.88
CA LEU A 185 -10.30 2.89 3.84
C LEU A 185 -9.45 1.64 4.03
N GLU A 186 -10.02 0.53 4.43
CA GLU A 186 -9.34 -0.74 4.66
C GLU A 186 -8.60 -1.30 3.42
N PRO A 187 -9.05 -1.09 2.16
CA PRO A 187 -8.27 -1.51 0.99
C PRO A 187 -6.95 -0.74 0.80
N TYR A 188 -6.86 0.43 1.43
CA TYR A 188 -5.70 1.34 1.33
C TYR A 188 -4.79 1.25 2.56
N TYR A 189 -5.07 0.29 3.45
CA TYR A 189 -4.27 0.00 4.64
C TYR A 189 -3.35 -1.18 4.41
N SER A 190 -2.14 -1.07 4.96
CA SER A 190 -1.17 -2.17 5.04
C SER A 190 -0.42 -2.08 6.36
N GLU A 191 -0.03 -3.22 6.92
CA GLU A 191 0.82 -3.31 8.12
C GLU A 191 2.14 -3.98 7.73
N ASP A 192 3.26 -3.37 8.11
CA ASP A 192 4.59 -3.92 7.85
C ASP A 192 5.02 -4.94 8.94
N ILE A 193 6.22 -5.48 8.77
CA ILE A 193 6.79 -6.49 9.68
C ILE A 193 7.06 -5.93 11.10
N GLU A 194 7.21 -4.61 11.23
CA GLU A 194 7.40 -3.89 12.49
C GLU A 194 6.06 -3.53 13.16
N LYS A 195 4.95 -3.98 12.60
CA LYS A 195 3.58 -3.69 13.06
C LYS A 195 3.20 -2.21 12.96
N ILE A 196 3.79 -1.52 12.00
CA ILE A 196 3.41 -0.14 11.66
C ILE A 196 2.35 -0.19 10.56
N GLY A 197 1.16 0.27 10.89
CA GLY A 197 0.07 0.46 9.95
C GLY A 197 0.31 1.68 9.08
N THR A 198 0.11 1.55 7.78
CA THR A 198 0.18 2.65 6.81
C THR A 198 -1.14 2.75 6.06
N LEU A 199 -1.79 3.90 6.14
CA LEU A 199 -2.88 4.30 5.25
C LEU A 199 -2.29 5.13 4.10
N ALA A 200 -2.57 4.72 2.87
CA ALA A 200 -2.15 5.40 1.65
C ALA A 200 -3.37 5.61 0.74
N PHE A 201 -4.03 6.78 0.85
CA PHE A 201 -5.32 7.03 0.23
C PHE A 201 -5.30 8.21 -0.73
N GLN A 202 -5.70 7.98 -1.98
CA GLN A 202 -5.87 9.01 -2.99
C GLN A 202 -7.24 9.66 -2.86
N MET A 203 -7.28 10.94 -2.56
CA MET A 203 -8.52 11.71 -2.59
C MET A 203 -8.92 12.06 -4.02
N LYS A 204 -10.24 12.10 -4.27
CA LYS A 204 -10.81 12.67 -5.50
C LYS A 204 -10.64 14.18 -5.50
N GLU A 205 -10.92 14.82 -6.63
CA GLU A 205 -10.80 16.27 -6.81
C GLU A 205 -11.53 17.05 -5.69
N ILE A 206 -10.76 17.87 -4.98
CA ILE A 206 -11.23 18.80 -3.94
C ILE A 206 -11.25 20.22 -4.53
N LYS A 207 -12.22 21.01 -4.13
CA LYS A 207 -12.35 22.40 -4.57
C LYS A 207 -11.18 23.26 -4.09
N GLU A 208 -10.84 24.29 -4.83
CA GLU A 208 -9.87 25.31 -4.37
C GLU A 208 -10.34 26.00 -3.09
N GLY A 209 -9.39 26.26 -2.19
CA GLY A 209 -9.62 26.91 -0.92
C GLY A 209 -8.97 26.21 0.25
N SER A 210 -9.24 26.72 1.45
CA SER A 210 -8.73 26.15 2.70
C SER A 210 -9.63 25.01 3.17
N HIS A 211 -9.01 23.93 3.61
CA HIS A 211 -9.66 22.69 4.04
C HIS A 211 -9.06 22.19 5.34
N SER A 212 -9.82 21.38 6.07
CA SER A 212 -9.35 20.56 7.16
C SER A 212 -9.66 19.09 6.89
N LEU A 213 -8.77 18.21 7.33
CA LEU A 213 -8.93 16.77 7.23
C LEU A 213 -8.63 16.14 8.58
N ARG A 214 -9.60 15.40 9.12
CA ARG A 214 -9.45 14.67 10.37
C ARG A 214 -9.41 13.18 10.09
N LEU A 215 -8.34 12.53 10.54
CA LEU A 215 -8.20 11.07 10.59
C LEU A 215 -8.69 10.59 11.96
N ARG A 216 -9.50 9.52 11.96
CA ARG A 216 -9.83 8.73 13.14
C ARG A 216 -9.46 7.30 12.88
N VAL A 217 -8.73 6.69 13.81
CA VAL A 217 -8.35 5.27 13.80
C VAL A 217 -8.74 4.60 15.10
N TRP A 218 -9.10 3.33 15.02
CA TRP A 218 -9.52 2.50 16.14
C TRP A 218 -8.57 1.32 16.32
N ASP A 219 -8.40 0.88 17.56
CA ASP A 219 -7.77 -0.41 17.87
C ASP A 219 -8.80 -1.55 17.87
N ASN A 220 -8.32 -2.77 18.03
CA ASN A 220 -9.17 -3.97 18.10
C ASN A 220 -9.94 -4.11 19.43
N LEU A 221 -9.72 -3.22 20.39
CA LEU A 221 -10.43 -3.17 21.67
C LEU A 221 -11.45 -2.03 21.78
N GLY A 222 -11.60 -1.22 20.71
CA GLY A 222 -12.58 -0.15 20.60
C GLY A 222 -12.14 1.15 21.26
N ASN A 223 -10.83 1.38 21.42
CA ASN A 223 -10.29 2.69 21.72
C ASN A 223 -9.93 3.40 20.42
N HIS A 224 -9.89 4.73 20.41
CA HIS A 224 -9.59 5.47 19.19
C HIS A 224 -8.70 6.68 19.46
N SER A 225 -8.05 7.11 18.39
CA SER A 225 -7.31 8.37 18.31
C SER A 225 -7.72 9.18 17.10
N GLU A 226 -7.61 10.49 17.24
CA GLU A 226 -7.89 11.44 16.16
C GLU A 226 -6.71 12.38 15.96
N LYS A 227 -6.47 12.75 14.70
CA LYS A 227 -5.53 13.81 14.33
C LYS A 227 -6.11 14.62 13.19
N GLU A 228 -6.03 15.95 13.28
CA GLU A 228 -6.52 16.87 12.27
C GLU A 228 -5.36 17.68 11.68
N ILE A 229 -5.40 17.88 10.38
CA ILE A 229 -4.49 18.76 9.63
C ILE A 229 -5.30 19.74 8.80
N SER A 230 -4.71 20.89 8.52
CA SER A 230 -5.25 21.90 7.58
C SER A 230 -4.37 21.99 6.34
N PHE A 231 -4.96 22.41 5.22
CA PHE A 231 -4.24 22.60 3.96
C PHE A 231 -5.02 23.55 3.06
N THR A 232 -4.37 24.06 2.03
CA THR A 232 -5.00 24.88 1.01
C THR A 232 -4.88 24.21 -0.36
N VAL A 233 -6.00 24.00 -1.03
CA VAL A 233 -6.02 23.47 -2.40
C VAL A 233 -5.85 24.60 -3.39
N ALA A 234 -4.88 24.49 -4.29
CA ALA A 234 -4.68 25.40 -5.42
C ALA A 234 -4.50 24.61 -6.72
N LYS A 235 -5.11 25.10 -7.81
CA LYS A 235 -4.95 24.55 -9.15
C LYS A 235 -3.68 25.06 -9.82
N GLY A 236 -3.19 24.30 -10.80
CA GLY A 236 -2.07 24.71 -11.63
C GLY A 236 -0.72 24.75 -10.92
N LEU A 237 -0.55 24.05 -9.81
CA LEU A 237 0.74 23.91 -9.15
C LEU A 237 1.76 23.26 -10.10
N SER A 238 3.01 23.70 -10.02
CA SER A 238 4.10 23.07 -10.77
C SER A 238 4.27 21.60 -10.40
N PRO A 239 4.63 20.72 -11.36
CA PRO A 239 4.99 19.33 -11.05
C PRO A 239 6.15 19.32 -10.06
N LYS A 240 6.01 18.57 -8.98
CA LYS A 240 7.07 18.32 -8.00
C LYS A 240 7.47 16.85 -8.07
N MET A 241 8.76 16.59 -8.23
CA MET A 241 9.32 15.26 -8.10
C MET A 241 9.52 14.97 -6.60
N LEU A 242 8.83 13.96 -6.09
CA LEU A 242 8.90 13.56 -4.68
C LEU A 242 10.07 12.60 -4.45
N ASP A 243 10.27 11.65 -5.39
CA ASP A 243 11.38 10.71 -5.34
C ASP A 243 11.69 10.15 -6.73
N VAL A 244 12.90 9.62 -6.91
CA VAL A 244 13.29 8.78 -8.04
C VAL A 244 14.08 7.59 -7.53
N TYR A 245 13.73 6.40 -7.99
CA TYR A 245 14.39 5.17 -7.60
C TYR A 245 14.45 4.18 -8.77
N THR A 246 15.17 3.10 -8.57
CA THR A 246 15.28 1.98 -9.52
C THR A 246 14.97 0.67 -8.78
N ASP A 247 14.33 -0.27 -9.48
CA ASP A 247 14.00 -1.60 -8.99
C ASP A 247 15.21 -2.52 -8.79
N ALA A 248 16.33 -2.20 -9.46
CA ALA A 248 17.56 -2.98 -9.39
C ALA A 248 18.77 -2.08 -9.07
N ASN A 249 19.33 -2.25 -7.87
CA ASN A 249 20.60 -1.63 -7.46
C ASN A 249 21.30 -2.49 -6.40
N PRO A 250 22.30 -3.30 -6.78
CA PRO A 250 23.00 -3.36 -8.07
C PRO A 250 22.20 -3.96 -9.23
N ALA A 251 22.33 -3.38 -10.42
CA ALA A 251 21.72 -3.88 -11.65
C ALA A 251 22.62 -4.90 -12.36
N LYS A 252 22.04 -6.03 -12.82
CA LYS A 252 22.76 -7.11 -13.51
C LYS A 252 22.43 -7.16 -15.01
N THR A 253 21.17 -7.11 -15.38
CA THR A 253 20.69 -7.21 -16.76
C THR A 253 20.06 -5.92 -17.25
N GLU A 254 19.23 -5.33 -16.44
CA GLU A 254 18.52 -4.08 -16.71
C GLU A 254 18.21 -3.36 -15.40
N ALA A 255 17.77 -2.12 -15.50
CA ALA A 255 17.25 -1.32 -14.39
C ALA A 255 16.04 -0.51 -14.87
N ASN A 256 14.94 -0.57 -14.14
CA ASN A 256 13.77 0.24 -14.38
C ASN A 256 13.75 1.41 -13.42
N PHE A 257 13.70 2.63 -13.96
CA PHE A 257 13.62 3.85 -13.16
C PHE A 257 12.20 4.33 -13.05
N TYR A 258 11.80 4.69 -11.85
CA TYR A 258 10.49 5.21 -11.51
C TYR A 258 10.61 6.59 -10.86
N ILE A 259 9.70 7.48 -11.16
CA ILE A 259 9.58 8.78 -10.51
C ILE A 259 8.25 8.83 -9.76
N ARG A 260 8.31 9.14 -8.47
CA ARG A 260 7.16 9.55 -7.69
C ARG A 260 6.99 11.07 -7.79
N HIS A 261 5.77 11.52 -8.06
CA HIS A 261 5.48 12.93 -8.33
C HIS A 261 4.12 13.34 -7.77
N ASN A 262 3.83 14.65 -7.75
CA ASN A 262 2.58 15.22 -7.19
C ASN A 262 1.45 15.43 -8.21
N ARG A 263 1.50 14.75 -9.38
CA ARG A 263 0.49 14.87 -10.46
C ARG A 263 -0.14 13.51 -10.73
N PRO A 264 -1.11 13.08 -9.93
CA PRO A 264 -1.72 11.77 -10.08
C PRO A 264 -2.42 11.64 -11.42
N ASP A 265 -2.34 10.45 -12.01
CA ASP A 265 -2.99 10.11 -13.29
C ASP A 265 -2.71 11.04 -14.46
N ALA A 266 -1.65 11.85 -14.37
CA ALA A 266 -1.29 12.82 -15.39
C ALA A 266 -0.52 12.16 -16.55
N ASN A 267 -0.61 12.77 -17.74
CA ASN A 267 0.33 12.48 -18.81
C ASN A 267 1.67 13.15 -18.51
N VAL A 268 2.68 12.34 -18.28
CA VAL A 268 4.01 12.81 -17.93
C VAL A 268 5.02 12.37 -18.95
N THR A 269 6.04 13.19 -19.15
CA THR A 269 7.24 12.85 -19.91
C THR A 269 8.39 12.72 -18.94
N VAL A 270 9.00 11.55 -18.88
CA VAL A 270 10.12 11.22 -18.00
C VAL A 270 11.38 11.06 -18.83
N THR A 271 12.43 11.76 -18.47
CA THR A 271 13.77 11.61 -19.05
C THR A 271 14.75 11.14 -18.00
N ILE A 272 15.43 10.03 -18.27
CA ILE A 272 16.53 9.52 -17.46
C ILE A 272 17.84 9.72 -18.23
N GLN A 273 18.84 10.26 -17.53
CA GLN A 273 20.19 10.45 -18.03
C GLN A 273 21.15 9.72 -17.10
N VAL A 274 21.99 8.84 -17.65
CA VAL A 274 23.00 8.09 -16.91
C VAL A 274 24.39 8.58 -17.27
N TYR A 275 25.23 8.76 -16.25
CA TYR A 275 26.58 9.32 -16.36
C TYR A 275 27.61 8.37 -15.74
N ASN A 276 28.78 8.30 -16.30
CA ASN A 276 29.91 7.66 -15.63
C ASN A 276 30.47 8.56 -14.51
N MET A 277 31.43 8.06 -13.75
CA MET A 277 32.02 8.80 -12.62
C MET A 277 32.87 10.01 -13.06
N MET A 278 33.17 10.16 -14.35
CA MET A 278 33.82 11.34 -14.93
C MET A 278 32.82 12.43 -15.35
N GLY A 279 31.51 12.18 -15.14
CA GLY A 279 30.45 13.10 -15.52
C GLY A 279 30.05 13.07 -17.00
N GLN A 280 30.54 12.10 -17.77
CA GLN A 280 30.15 11.93 -19.16
C GLN A 280 28.85 11.17 -19.24
N GLN A 281 27.86 11.69 -19.98
CA GLN A 281 26.61 11.01 -20.23
C GLN A 281 26.86 9.78 -21.11
N VAL A 282 26.49 8.61 -20.58
CA VAL A 282 26.65 7.33 -21.29
C VAL A 282 25.35 6.88 -21.93
N TRP A 283 24.21 7.22 -21.31
CA TRP A 283 22.90 6.84 -21.82
C TRP A 283 21.83 7.88 -21.47
N THR A 284 20.81 7.97 -22.30
CA THR A 284 19.59 8.73 -22.03
C THR A 284 18.41 8.10 -22.72
N ASN A 285 17.28 8.16 -22.07
CA ASN A 285 15.99 7.78 -22.67
C ASN A 285 14.88 8.68 -22.15
N THR A 286 13.89 8.89 -22.99
CA THR A 286 12.69 9.66 -22.67
C THR A 286 11.46 8.83 -22.99
N THR A 287 10.57 8.70 -22.02
CA THR A 287 9.30 7.97 -22.15
C THR A 287 8.15 8.91 -21.80
N THR A 288 7.08 8.88 -22.59
CA THR A 288 5.86 9.65 -22.34
C THR A 288 4.70 8.70 -22.16
N GLY A 289 3.88 8.94 -21.15
CA GLY A 289 2.70 8.13 -20.88
C GLY A 289 1.93 8.65 -19.68
N ARG A 290 0.83 7.98 -19.37
CA ARG A 290 0.02 8.27 -18.19
C ARG A 290 0.67 7.62 -16.97
N SER A 291 0.81 8.39 -15.90
CA SER A 291 1.25 7.86 -14.60
C SER A 291 0.15 6.98 -14.00
N ASP A 292 0.56 5.98 -13.24
CA ASP A 292 -0.32 5.22 -12.36
C ASP A 292 -0.32 5.88 -10.98
N MET A 293 -1.43 6.57 -10.68
CA MET A 293 -1.50 7.47 -9.53
C MET A 293 -0.30 8.45 -9.51
N TYR A 294 0.55 8.40 -8.48
CA TYR A 294 1.72 9.26 -8.29
C TYR A 294 3.02 8.67 -8.84
N LEU A 295 2.95 7.51 -9.52
CA LEU A 295 4.11 6.82 -10.04
C LEU A 295 4.17 6.92 -11.55
N SER A 296 5.32 7.34 -12.09
CA SER A 296 5.53 7.31 -13.53
C SER A 296 5.61 5.87 -14.05
N MET A 297 5.33 5.69 -15.35
CA MET A 297 5.72 4.46 -16.04
C MET A 297 7.25 4.27 -15.94
N PRO A 298 7.73 3.01 -15.98
CA PRO A 298 9.17 2.72 -15.94
C PRO A 298 9.89 3.27 -17.16
N VAL A 299 11.14 3.73 -16.93
CA VAL A 299 12.09 3.99 -17.99
C VAL A 299 13.19 2.94 -17.88
N THR A 300 13.21 1.99 -18.81
CA THR A 300 14.11 0.83 -18.76
C THR A 300 15.46 1.16 -19.37
N TRP A 301 16.54 0.84 -18.65
CA TRP A 301 17.91 0.87 -19.09
C TRP A 301 18.51 -0.54 -19.13
N ASN A 302 18.82 -1.04 -20.32
CA ASN A 302 19.40 -2.37 -20.55
C ASN A 302 20.91 -2.43 -20.28
N LEU A 303 21.42 -1.52 -19.46
CA LEU A 303 22.84 -1.37 -19.11
C LEU A 303 23.76 -1.23 -20.34
N THR A 304 23.27 -0.53 -21.37
CA THR A 304 24.02 -0.20 -22.58
C THR A 304 24.23 1.31 -22.67
N ASP A 305 25.23 1.72 -23.39
CA ASP A 305 25.38 3.13 -23.81
C ASP A 305 24.42 3.48 -24.97
N ASN A 306 24.42 4.73 -25.40
CA ASN A 306 23.60 5.20 -26.52
C ASN A 306 23.90 4.53 -27.86
N SER A 307 25.04 3.84 -28.01
CA SER A 307 25.38 3.05 -29.18
C SER A 307 24.97 1.58 -29.08
N GLY A 308 24.38 1.18 -27.96
CA GLY A 308 23.92 -0.21 -27.68
C GLY A 308 25.05 -1.10 -27.14
N VAL A 309 26.23 -0.55 -26.83
CA VAL A 309 27.32 -1.32 -26.22
C VAL A 309 27.12 -1.41 -24.70
N ARG A 310 27.24 -2.62 -24.16
CA ARG A 310 27.12 -2.83 -22.72
C ARG A 310 28.14 -2.01 -21.94
N VAL A 311 27.67 -1.32 -20.89
CA VAL A 311 28.56 -0.52 -20.04
C VAL A 311 29.37 -1.42 -19.10
N ASN A 312 30.54 -0.96 -18.68
CA ASN A 312 31.38 -1.68 -17.75
C ASN A 312 30.73 -1.78 -16.36
N ARG A 313 31.11 -2.82 -15.60
CA ARG A 313 30.76 -2.89 -14.17
C ARG A 313 31.31 -1.67 -13.43
N GLY A 314 30.55 -1.13 -12.52
CA GLY A 314 30.97 0.06 -11.76
C GLY A 314 29.80 0.88 -11.24
N ILE A 315 30.11 2.02 -10.68
CA ILE A 315 29.12 2.97 -10.19
C ILE A 315 28.84 4.00 -11.27
N TYR A 316 27.56 4.25 -11.51
CA TYR A 316 27.04 5.28 -12.40
C TYR A 316 26.19 6.26 -11.60
N LEU A 317 26.09 7.48 -12.12
CA LEU A 317 25.17 8.49 -11.60
C LEU A 317 24.00 8.57 -12.56
N TYR A 318 22.81 8.75 -12.04
CA TYR A 318 21.65 9.01 -12.89
C TYR A 318 20.90 10.26 -12.41
N ARG A 319 20.34 10.96 -13.38
CA ARG A 319 19.47 12.13 -13.17
C ARG A 319 18.15 11.88 -13.86
N ALA A 320 17.07 12.20 -13.16
CA ALA A 320 15.73 12.14 -13.71
C ALA A 320 15.15 13.54 -13.90
N THR A 321 14.35 13.69 -14.93
CA THR A 321 13.50 14.87 -15.14
C THR A 321 12.10 14.40 -15.46
N ILE A 322 11.10 15.04 -14.87
CA ILE A 322 9.68 14.84 -15.20
C ILE A 322 9.11 16.15 -15.76
N SER A 323 8.31 16.04 -16.78
CA SER A 323 7.57 17.16 -17.37
C SER A 323 6.09 16.83 -17.41
N THR A 324 5.28 17.79 -16.99
CA THR A 324 3.81 17.79 -17.12
C THR A 324 3.41 19.17 -17.62
N ASP A 325 2.59 19.23 -18.67
CA ASP A 325 2.11 20.50 -19.25
C ASP A 325 3.23 21.46 -19.62
N GLY A 326 4.40 20.94 -20.03
CA GLY A 326 5.56 21.75 -20.43
C GLY A 326 6.41 22.31 -19.29
N VAL A 327 6.05 22.00 -18.03
CA VAL A 327 6.86 22.37 -16.86
C VAL A 327 7.75 21.21 -16.47
N ASN A 328 9.05 21.46 -16.26
CA ASN A 328 10.05 20.45 -15.93
C ASN A 328 10.44 20.53 -14.45
N GLU A 329 10.54 19.36 -13.82
CA GLU A 329 11.12 19.18 -12.50
C GLU A 329 12.31 18.21 -12.59
N SER A 330 13.44 18.55 -11.97
CA SER A 330 14.65 17.75 -12.01
C SER A 330 15.01 17.19 -10.65
N SER A 331 15.30 15.88 -10.58
CA SER A 331 15.77 15.24 -9.36
C SER A 331 17.20 15.61 -9.00
N ALA A 332 17.57 15.39 -7.75
CA ALA A 332 18.97 15.26 -7.37
C ALA A 332 19.60 14.03 -8.06
N THR A 333 20.92 14.08 -8.27
CA THR A 333 21.67 12.95 -8.85
C THR A 333 21.76 11.82 -7.83
N LYS A 334 21.36 10.60 -8.22
CA LYS A 334 21.50 9.37 -7.43
C LYS A 334 22.49 8.40 -8.04
N ARG A 335 22.83 7.34 -7.33
CA ARG A 335 23.81 6.33 -7.74
C ARG A 335 23.13 5.02 -8.08
N ILE A 336 23.66 4.33 -9.08
CA ILE A 336 23.32 2.96 -9.41
C ILE A 336 24.62 2.17 -9.62
N ALA A 337 24.70 0.99 -9.03
CA ALA A 337 25.79 0.06 -9.24
C ALA A 337 25.43 -0.91 -10.38
N VAL A 338 26.33 -1.11 -11.31
CA VAL A 338 26.21 -2.12 -12.38
C VAL A 338 27.16 -3.26 -12.05
N CYS A 339 26.62 -4.47 -11.92
CA CYS A 339 27.41 -5.69 -11.75
C CYS A 339 27.79 -6.29 -13.09
N GLY A 340 28.93 -7.00 -13.12
CA GLY A 340 29.27 -7.90 -14.23
C GLY A 340 28.43 -9.19 -14.13
N ASP A 341 28.32 -9.89 -15.24
CA ASP A 341 27.78 -11.24 -15.32
C ASP A 341 28.61 -12.21 -14.49
#